data_ba4260f0df5f691b7bd16968be6476c1
#
_entry.id   ba4260f0df5f691b7bd16968be6476c1
#
_cell.length_a   1.000
_cell.length_b   1.000
_cell.length_c   1.000
_cell.angle_alpha   90.00
_cell.angle_beta   90.00
_cell.angle_gamma   90.00
#
_symmetry.space_group_name_H-M   'P 1'
#
loop_
_entity.id
_entity.type
_entity.pdbx_description
1 polymer ?
#
loop_
_entity_poly.entity_id
_entity_poly.type
_entity_poly.pdbx_seq_one_letter_code
_entity_poly.pdbx_strand_id
1 'polypeptide(L)'
;MSTQICRRFVIDGIRDTMDHYRAGALPLHRLSWELHSRIDTLVPHAPAVWIDQLRDLHRRIAEVHERGERTPFGELDRRELDDSLRLLRVALEHNRG
;
A
#
# COMPACT_ATOMS: atom_id res chain seq x y z
N MET A 1 26.50 14.61 7.73
CA MET A 1 25.13 14.85 7.27
C MET A 1 24.28 13.65 7.53
N SER A 2 23.09 13.85 8.06
CA SER A 2 22.16 12.78 8.30
C SER A 2 21.59 12.29 6.97
N THR A 3 21.66 10.97 6.73
CA THR A 3 21.05 10.33 5.58
C THR A 3 19.69 9.74 5.92
N GLN A 4 19.07 10.22 7.00
CA GLN A 4 17.80 9.71 7.45
C GLN A 4 16.70 9.95 6.41
N ILE A 5 16.01 8.89 6.06
CA ILE A 5 14.83 8.98 5.21
C ILE A 5 13.71 9.61 6.03
N CYS A 6 13.09 10.64 5.49
CA CYS A 6 11.92 11.25 6.11
C CYS A 6 10.73 10.30 5.95
N ARG A 7 10.25 9.76 7.07
CA ARG A 7 9.11 8.85 7.09
C ARG A 7 7.91 9.46 6.39
N ARG A 8 7.63 10.72 6.66
CA ARG A 8 6.53 11.46 6.02
C ARG A 8 6.65 11.45 4.50
N PHE A 9 7.85 11.63 3.98
CA PHE A 9 8.08 11.64 2.53
C PHE A 9 7.69 10.30 1.90
N VAL A 10 8.09 9.19 2.53
CA VAL A 10 7.75 7.85 2.03
C VAL A 10 6.24 7.60 2.12
N ILE A 11 5.63 8.00 3.24
CA ILE A 11 4.18 7.86 3.44
C ILE A 11 3.41 8.65 2.40
N ASP A 12 3.81 9.89 2.15
CA ASP A 12 3.17 10.72 1.12
C ASP A 12 3.32 10.09 -0.27
N GLY A 13 4.47 9.47 -0.55
CA GLY A 13 4.68 8.72 -1.78
C GLY A 13 3.73 7.53 -1.92
N ILE A 14 3.47 6.81 -0.82
CA ILE A 14 2.51 5.70 -0.83
C ILE A 14 1.09 6.23 -1.10
N ARG A 15 0.72 7.33 -0.48
CA ARG A 15 -0.60 7.95 -0.71
C ARG A 15 -0.76 8.41 -2.15
N ASP A 16 0.27 9.03 -2.72
CA ASP A 16 0.26 9.44 -4.12
C ASP A 16 0.08 8.24 -5.05
N THR A 17 0.75 7.14 -4.76
CA THR A 17 0.63 5.90 -5.53
C THR A 17 -0.83 5.39 -5.51
N MET A 18 -1.46 5.41 -4.33
CA MET A 18 -2.86 5.01 -4.20
C MET A 18 -3.79 5.95 -4.97
N ASP A 19 -3.52 7.25 -4.93
CA ASP A 19 -4.33 8.24 -5.63
C ASP A 19 -4.21 8.07 -7.16
N HIS A 20 -3.00 7.78 -7.67
CA HIS A 20 -2.79 7.49 -9.09
C HIS A 20 -3.58 6.25 -9.52
N TYR A 21 -3.62 5.22 -8.68
CA TYR A 21 -4.39 4.03 -8.97
C TYR A 21 -5.89 4.36 -9.05
N ARG A 22 -6.41 5.12 -8.09
CA ARG A 22 -7.84 5.51 -8.07
C ARG A 22 -8.21 6.37 -9.26
N ALA A 23 -7.28 7.18 -9.74
CA ALA A 23 -7.49 8.03 -10.93
C ALA A 23 -7.39 7.25 -12.25
N GLY A 24 -7.05 5.96 -12.19
CA GLY A 24 -6.90 5.13 -13.37
C GLY A 24 -5.56 5.27 -14.08
N ALA A 25 -4.61 5.99 -13.46
CA ALA A 25 -3.29 6.22 -14.06
C ALA A 25 -2.29 5.11 -13.78
N LEU A 26 -2.64 4.15 -12.91
CA LEU A 26 -1.73 3.11 -12.47
C LEU A 26 -2.48 1.77 -12.40
N PRO A 27 -2.03 0.72 -13.10
CA PRO A 27 -2.70 -0.58 -13.02
C PRO A 27 -2.43 -1.28 -11.68
N LEU A 28 -3.28 -2.24 -11.33
CA LEU A 28 -3.24 -2.90 -10.02
C LEU A 28 -1.90 -3.59 -9.75
N HIS A 29 -1.30 -4.25 -10.75
CA HIS A 29 -0.01 -4.91 -10.54
C HIS A 29 1.11 -3.92 -10.19
N ARG A 30 1.05 -2.72 -10.76
CA ARG A 30 2.02 -1.66 -10.44
C ARG A 30 1.78 -1.09 -9.05
N LEU A 31 0.50 -0.90 -8.69
CA LEU A 31 0.14 -0.48 -7.34
C LEU A 31 0.70 -1.44 -6.30
N SER A 32 0.47 -2.74 -6.48
CA SER A 32 0.95 -3.76 -5.55
C SER A 32 2.47 -3.74 -5.43
N TRP A 33 3.18 -3.67 -6.55
CA TRP A 33 4.64 -3.65 -6.56
C TRP A 33 5.20 -2.40 -5.88
N GLU A 34 4.64 -1.23 -6.18
CA GLU A 34 5.11 0.02 -5.60
C GLU A 34 4.84 0.10 -4.10
N LEU A 35 3.67 -0.39 -3.65
CA LEU A 35 3.37 -0.45 -2.22
C LEU A 35 4.38 -1.32 -1.48
N HIS A 36 4.68 -2.51 -2.02
CA HIS A 36 5.66 -3.41 -1.43
C HIS A 36 7.03 -2.72 -1.29
N SER A 37 7.50 -2.12 -2.36
CA SER A 37 8.80 -1.47 -2.42
C SER A 37 8.90 -0.30 -1.43
N ARG A 38 7.86 0.52 -1.35
CA ARG A 38 7.84 1.69 -0.46
C ARG A 38 7.72 1.29 1.00
N ILE A 39 6.93 0.26 1.32
CA ILE A 39 6.84 -0.27 2.68
C ILE A 39 8.20 -0.83 3.11
N ASP A 40 8.90 -1.53 2.23
CA ASP A 40 10.25 -2.02 2.53
C ASP A 40 11.21 -0.87 2.88
N THR A 41 11.06 0.27 2.23
CA THR A 41 11.86 1.45 2.53
C THR A 41 11.62 1.97 3.95
N LEU A 42 10.43 1.77 4.49
CA LEU A 42 10.08 2.18 5.85
C LEU A 42 10.64 1.26 6.93
N VAL A 43 10.95 0.00 6.61
CA VAL A 43 11.31 -1.03 7.59
C VAL A 43 12.36 -0.57 8.59
N PRO A 44 13.51 -0.01 8.18
CA PRO A 44 14.53 0.39 9.15
C PRO A 44 14.21 1.67 9.92
N HIS A 45 13.11 2.36 9.58
CA HIS A 45 12.80 3.68 10.11
C HIS A 45 11.48 3.75 10.87
N ALA A 46 10.85 2.60 11.14
CA ALA A 46 9.51 2.56 11.72
C ALA A 46 9.35 1.35 12.65
N PRO A 47 8.38 1.42 13.59
CA PRO A 47 8.12 0.30 14.50
C PRO A 47 7.72 -0.97 13.76
N ALA A 48 8.27 -2.11 14.17
CA ALA A 48 8.02 -3.40 13.52
C ALA A 48 6.53 -3.78 13.50
N VAL A 49 5.81 -3.49 14.57
CA VAL A 49 4.37 -3.79 14.67
C VAL A 49 3.59 -3.05 13.60
N TRP A 50 3.92 -1.78 13.37
CA TRP A 50 3.27 -0.98 12.36
C TRP A 50 3.60 -1.47 10.95
N ILE A 51 4.87 -1.81 10.71
CA ILE A 51 5.30 -2.38 9.43
C ILE A 51 4.54 -3.67 9.14
N ASP A 52 4.37 -4.56 10.13
CA ASP A 52 3.62 -5.79 9.97
C ASP A 52 2.16 -5.51 9.58
N GLN A 53 1.56 -4.49 10.18
CA GLN A 53 0.20 -4.05 9.83
C GLN A 53 0.13 -3.61 8.36
N LEU A 54 1.08 -2.81 7.92
CA LEU A 54 1.14 -2.36 6.52
C LEU A 54 1.33 -3.53 5.56
N ARG A 55 2.17 -4.49 5.92
CA ARG A 55 2.41 -5.68 5.11
C ARG A 55 1.19 -6.57 5.02
N ASP A 56 0.43 -6.71 6.09
CA ASP A 56 -0.82 -7.47 6.07
C ASP A 56 -1.82 -6.86 5.10
N LEU A 57 -1.94 -5.55 5.11
CA LEU A 57 -2.84 -4.84 4.18
C LEU A 57 -2.35 -4.97 2.74
N HIS A 58 -1.04 -4.86 2.52
CA HIS A 58 -0.47 -5.07 1.19
C HIS A 58 -0.73 -6.50 0.70
N ARG A 59 -0.61 -7.50 1.57
CA ARG A 59 -0.87 -8.90 1.22
C ARG A 59 -2.29 -9.08 0.71
N ARG A 60 -3.28 -8.45 1.33
CA ARG A 60 -4.67 -8.51 0.89
C ARG A 60 -4.82 -7.93 -0.52
N ILE A 61 -4.16 -6.82 -0.80
CA ILE A 61 -4.17 -6.20 -2.12
C ILE A 61 -3.54 -7.14 -3.16
N ALA A 62 -2.41 -7.76 -2.82
CA ALA A 62 -1.72 -8.70 -3.69
C ALA A 62 -2.57 -9.94 -3.98
N GLU A 63 -3.30 -10.44 -2.98
CA GLU A 63 -4.19 -11.59 -3.15
C GLU A 63 -5.34 -11.29 -4.09
N VAL A 64 -5.91 -10.08 -4.01
CA VAL A 64 -6.96 -9.65 -4.95
C VAL A 64 -6.40 -9.62 -6.37
N HIS A 65 -5.21 -9.12 -6.55
CA HIS A 65 -4.55 -9.09 -7.86
C HIS A 65 -4.32 -10.51 -8.40
N GLU A 66 -3.83 -11.42 -7.57
CA GLU A 66 -3.59 -12.81 -7.97
C GLU A 66 -4.87 -13.53 -8.38
N ARG A 67 -5.96 -13.31 -7.63
CA ARG A 67 -7.25 -13.88 -7.99
C ARG A 67 -7.75 -13.33 -9.32
N GLY A 68 -7.51 -12.05 -9.57
CA GLY A 68 -7.90 -11.41 -10.83
C GLY A 68 -7.21 -11.98 -12.05
N GLU A 69 -6.06 -12.62 -11.88
CA GLU A 69 -5.36 -13.31 -12.98
C GLU A 69 -6.01 -14.65 -13.33
N ARG A 70 -6.74 -15.26 -12.39
CA ARG A 70 -7.36 -16.58 -12.57
C ARG A 70 -8.83 -16.51 -12.88
N THR A 71 -9.53 -15.54 -12.33
CA THR A 71 -10.97 -15.36 -12.48
C THR A 71 -11.26 -13.90 -12.79
N PRO A 72 -12.38 -13.60 -13.48
CA PRO A 72 -12.75 -12.21 -13.75
C PRO A 72 -12.85 -11.41 -12.44
N PHE A 73 -12.34 -10.19 -12.48
CA PHE A 73 -12.40 -9.27 -11.35
C PHE A 73 -13.86 -8.87 -11.10
N GLY A 74 -14.37 -9.28 -9.93
CA GLY A 74 -15.77 -9.07 -9.58
C GLY A 74 -16.00 -7.94 -8.59
N GLU A 75 -17.26 -7.73 -8.23
CA GLU A 75 -17.65 -6.69 -7.28
C GLU A 75 -17.09 -6.95 -5.88
N LEU A 76 -17.04 -8.23 -5.45
CA LEU A 76 -16.47 -8.58 -4.15
C LEU A 76 -14.97 -8.28 -4.09
N ASP A 77 -14.27 -8.54 -5.18
CA ASP A 77 -12.84 -8.20 -5.29
C ASP A 77 -12.62 -6.69 -5.20
N ARG A 78 -13.48 -5.93 -5.86
CA ARG A 78 -13.41 -4.47 -5.82
C ARG A 78 -13.62 -3.94 -4.41
N ARG A 79 -14.61 -4.48 -3.69
CA ARG A 79 -14.88 -4.08 -2.31
C ARG A 79 -13.70 -4.40 -1.40
N GLU A 80 -13.16 -5.61 -1.53
CA GLU A 80 -12.01 -6.02 -0.72
C GLU A 80 -10.81 -5.14 -0.98
N LEU A 81 -10.56 -4.80 -2.25
CA LEU A 81 -9.48 -3.91 -2.62
C LEU A 81 -9.70 -2.50 -2.06
N ASP A 82 -10.90 -1.94 -2.22
CA ASP A 82 -11.23 -0.61 -1.73
C ASP A 82 -11.11 -0.55 -0.20
N ASP A 83 -11.59 -1.56 0.51
CA ASP A 83 -11.48 -1.63 1.95
C ASP A 83 -10.02 -1.71 2.40
N SER A 84 -9.22 -2.52 1.72
CA SER A 84 -7.80 -2.66 2.04
C SER A 84 -7.05 -1.34 1.82
N LEU A 85 -7.35 -0.63 0.74
CA LEU A 85 -6.74 0.67 0.45
C LEU A 85 -7.15 1.71 1.49
N ARG A 86 -8.41 1.70 1.89
CA ARG A 86 -8.89 2.62 2.93
C ARG A 86 -8.21 2.36 4.26
N LEU A 87 -8.11 1.09 4.67
CA LEU A 87 -7.44 0.70 5.91
C LEU A 87 -5.95 1.04 5.86
N LEU A 88 -5.32 0.87 4.71
CA LEU A 88 -3.92 1.24 4.53
C LEU A 88 -3.73 2.74 4.72
N ARG A 89 -4.61 3.55 4.16
CA ARG A 89 -4.56 5.01 4.31
C ARG A 89 -4.69 5.42 5.78
N VAL A 90 -5.62 4.79 6.51
CA VAL A 90 -5.79 5.04 7.95
C VAL A 90 -4.53 4.64 8.72
N ALA A 91 -3.99 3.46 8.43
CA ALA A 91 -2.79 2.96 9.10
C ALA A 91 -1.58 3.89 8.88
N LEU A 92 -1.45 4.46 7.69
CA LEU A 92 -0.36 5.39 7.38
C LEU A 92 -0.42 6.65 8.23
N GLU A 93 -1.62 7.12 8.56
CA GLU A 93 -1.78 8.33 9.37
C GLU A 93 -1.32 8.14 10.82
N HIS A 94 -1.36 6.91 11.36
CA HIS A 94 -1.00 6.65 12.75
C HIS A 94 0.48 6.92 13.06
N ASN A 95 1.36 6.80 12.08
CA ASN A 95 2.80 6.97 12.27
C ASN A 95 3.42 7.90 11.23
N ARG A 96 2.65 8.85 10.78
CA ARG A 96 3.08 9.77 9.74
C ARG A 96 4.26 10.63 10.19
N GLY A 97 4.37 10.85 11.47
CA GLY A 97 5.49 11.44 12.09
C GLY A 97 5.94 12.72 11.98
#